data_8b653a5a8325411ab930c81fa4a175e5
#
_entry.id   8b653a5a8325411ab930c81fa4a175e5
#
_cell.length_a   1.000
_cell.length_b   1.000
_cell.length_c   1.000
_cell.angle_alpha   90.00
_cell.angle_beta   90.00
_cell.angle_gamma   90.00
#
_symmetry.space_group_name_H-M   'P 1'
#
loop_
_entity.id
_entity.type
_entity.pdbx_description
1 polymer ?
#
loop_
_entity_poly.entity_id
_entity_poly.type
_entity_poly.pdbx_seq_one_letter_code
_entity_poly.pdbx_strand_id
1 'polypeptide(L)' 'MRNYRVCDSVEAYGLEKALDKACIDLDRVDKMSDTEACTFCNTDTKEEALEVIQEEIDYIEFQLDRMAV' A
#
# COMPACT_ATOMS: atom_id res chain seq x y z
N MET A 1 0.14 7.95 13.22
CA MET A 1 -0.84 8.29 12.18
C MET A 1 -0.45 9.59 11.51
N ARG A 2 -0.43 9.59 10.21
CA ARG A 2 -0.08 10.76 9.44
C ARG A 2 -1.28 11.67 9.25
N ASN A 3 -1.07 12.95 9.46
CA ASN A 3 -2.12 13.95 9.28
C ASN A 3 -1.90 14.65 7.94
N TYR A 4 -2.71 14.33 6.97
CA TYR A 4 -2.68 15.01 5.69
C TYR A 4 -3.65 16.18 5.70
N ARG A 5 -3.16 17.34 5.29
CA ARG A 5 -4.03 18.44 4.95
C ARG A 5 -4.28 18.35 3.46
N VAL A 6 -5.10 17.41 3.10
CA VAL A 6 -5.32 17.07 1.70
C VAL A 6 -6.42 17.93 1.15
N CYS A 7 -6.27 18.40 -0.05
CA CYS A 7 -7.35 19.02 -0.78
C CYS A 7 -8.49 18.04 -0.92
N ASP A 8 -9.73 18.50 -0.79
CA ASP A 8 -10.92 17.68 -1.03
C ASP A 8 -11.02 17.37 -2.52
N SER A 9 -10.18 16.48 -2.99
CA SER A 9 -10.20 16.05 -4.38
C SER A 9 -10.51 14.57 -4.46
N VAL A 10 -11.09 14.17 -5.58
CA VAL A 10 -11.38 12.77 -5.86
C VAL A 10 -10.07 11.96 -5.90
N GLU A 11 -9.00 12.57 -6.39
CA GLU A 11 -7.69 11.94 -6.45
C GLU A 11 -7.14 11.63 -5.06
N ALA A 12 -7.19 12.59 -4.16
CA ALA A 12 -6.71 12.40 -2.79
C ALA A 12 -7.51 11.32 -2.08
N TYR A 13 -8.83 11.33 -2.26
CA TYR A 13 -9.71 10.33 -1.67
C TYR A 13 -9.41 8.93 -2.22
N GLY A 14 -9.18 8.83 -3.52
CA GLY A 14 -8.79 7.57 -4.15
C GLY A 14 -7.46 7.04 -3.65
N LEU A 15 -6.49 7.93 -3.45
CA LEU A 15 -5.18 7.56 -2.91
C LEU A 15 -5.28 7.08 -1.46
N GLU A 16 -6.11 7.73 -0.64
CA GLU A 16 -6.32 7.31 0.74
C GLU A 16 -6.93 5.90 0.80
N LYS A 17 -7.92 5.63 -0.05
CA LYS A 17 -8.52 4.31 -0.14
C LYS A 17 -7.52 3.26 -0.61
N ALA A 18 -6.70 3.60 -1.58
CA ALA A 18 -5.66 2.71 -2.07
C ALA A 18 -4.62 2.42 -0.97
N LEU A 19 -4.30 3.42 -0.17
CA LEU A 19 -3.38 3.25 0.95
C LEU A 19 -3.96 2.30 1.99
N ASP A 20 -5.21 2.47 2.35
CA ASP A 20 -5.88 1.58 3.31
C ASP A 20 -5.88 0.14 2.79
N LYS A 21 -6.21 -0.05 1.53
CA LYS A 21 -6.21 -1.37 0.92
C LYS A 21 -4.82 -2.00 0.92
N ALA A 22 -3.81 -1.22 0.56
CA ALA A 22 -2.44 -1.70 0.54
C ALA A 22 -1.96 -2.10 1.94
N CYS A 23 -2.32 -1.35 2.95
CA CYS A 23 -2.00 -1.69 4.34
C CYS A 23 -2.66 -2.99 4.78
N ILE A 24 -3.92 -3.18 4.39
CA ILE A 24 -4.65 -4.43 4.68
C ILE A 24 -3.98 -5.60 3.96
N ASP A 25 -3.61 -5.41 2.70
CA ASP A 25 -2.95 -6.44 1.91
C ASP A 25 -1.59 -6.81 2.51
N LEU A 26 -0.85 -5.82 2.99
CA LEU A 26 0.43 -6.07 3.65
C LEU A 26 0.26 -6.97 4.87
N ASP A 27 -0.73 -6.68 5.70
CA ASP A 27 -1.03 -7.49 6.88
C ASP A 27 -1.45 -8.90 6.50
N ARG A 28 -2.26 -9.04 5.45
CA ARG A 28 -2.69 -10.33 4.94
C ARG A 28 -1.50 -11.17 4.46
N VAL A 29 -0.64 -10.58 3.65
CA VAL A 29 0.53 -11.27 3.10
C VAL A 29 1.49 -11.67 4.21
N ASP A 30 1.63 -10.83 5.23
CA ASP A 30 2.47 -11.14 6.39
C ASP A 30 2.02 -12.42 7.09
N LYS A 31 0.73 -12.72 7.06
CA LYS A 31 0.13 -13.90 7.69
C LYS A 31 0.01 -15.10 6.75
N MET A 32 0.28 -14.90 5.46
CA MET A 32 0.21 -15.96 4.48
C MET A 32 1.44 -16.87 4.52
N SER A 33 1.29 -18.11 4.04
CA SER A 33 2.43 -18.97 3.76
C SER A 33 3.21 -18.42 2.58
N ASP A 34 4.45 -18.88 2.39
CA ASP A 34 5.28 -18.45 1.28
C ASP A 34 4.58 -18.69 -0.07
N THR A 35 4.01 -19.86 -0.24
CA THR A 35 3.31 -20.22 -1.48
C THR A 35 2.13 -19.30 -1.75
N GLU A 36 1.32 -19.05 -0.72
CA GLU A 36 0.15 -18.17 -0.85
C GLU A 36 0.56 -16.73 -1.20
N ALA A 37 1.58 -16.23 -0.51
CA ALA A 37 2.07 -14.88 -0.74
C ALA A 37 2.62 -14.72 -2.17
N CYS A 38 3.37 -15.69 -2.64
CA CYS A 38 3.91 -15.69 -4.00
C CYS A 38 2.80 -15.67 -5.04
N THR A 39 1.76 -16.46 -4.84
CA THR A 39 0.62 -16.50 -5.74
C THR A 39 -0.15 -15.18 -5.72
N PHE A 40 -0.37 -14.63 -4.53
CA PHE A 40 -1.12 -13.40 -4.35
C PHE A 40 -0.45 -12.21 -5.04
N CYS A 41 0.88 -12.10 -4.91
CA CYS A 41 1.63 -10.98 -5.46
C CYS A 41 2.36 -11.30 -6.77
N ASN A 42 2.26 -12.53 -7.24
CA ASN A 42 2.97 -12.99 -8.43
C ASN A 42 4.49 -12.76 -8.32
N THR A 43 5.05 -13.17 -7.20
CA THR A 43 6.47 -13.03 -6.90
C THR A 43 7.09 -14.40 -6.62
N ASP A 44 8.41 -14.47 -6.59
CA ASP A 44 9.14 -15.72 -6.35
C ASP A 44 9.25 -16.05 -4.86
N THR A 45 9.22 -15.04 -4.00
CA THR A 45 9.34 -15.22 -2.55
C THR A 45 8.34 -14.34 -1.80
N LYS A 46 8.06 -14.73 -0.56
CA LYS A 46 7.20 -13.93 0.32
C LYS A 46 7.85 -12.57 0.63
N GLU A 47 9.16 -12.55 0.78
CA GLU A 47 9.91 -11.33 1.01
C GLU A 47 9.68 -10.32 -0.11
N GLU A 48 9.76 -10.78 -1.35
CA GLU A 48 9.47 -9.94 -2.51
C GLU A 48 8.03 -9.45 -2.50
N ALA A 49 7.09 -10.31 -2.13
CA ALA A 49 5.69 -9.93 -2.03
C ALA A 49 5.49 -8.79 -1.03
N LEU A 50 6.10 -8.90 0.13
CA LEU A 50 6.02 -7.85 1.15
C LEU A 50 6.67 -6.55 0.66
N GLU A 51 7.79 -6.67 -0.03
CA GLU A 51 8.51 -5.53 -0.59
C GLU A 51 7.68 -4.79 -1.64
N VAL A 52 7.04 -5.53 -2.53
CA VAL A 52 6.18 -4.94 -3.57
C VAL A 52 5.06 -4.13 -2.94
N ILE A 53 4.40 -4.67 -1.93
CA ILE A 53 3.31 -3.97 -1.26
C ILE A 53 3.84 -2.75 -0.50
N GLN A 54 4.98 -2.89 0.15
CA GLN A 54 5.59 -1.78 0.88
C GLN A 54 5.99 -0.64 -0.06
N GLU A 55 6.52 -0.96 -1.22
CA GLU A 55 6.84 0.04 -2.24
C GLU A 55 5.60 0.76 -2.72
N GLU A 56 4.50 0.04 -2.90
CA GLU A 56 3.23 0.64 -3.28
C GLU A 56 2.73 1.60 -2.20
N ILE A 57 2.81 1.19 -0.94
CA ILE A 57 2.44 2.05 0.19
C ILE A 57 3.29 3.33 0.19
N ASP A 58 4.60 3.18 0.05
CA ASP A 58 5.51 4.32 0.04
C ASP A 58 5.20 5.27 -1.11
N TYR A 59 4.90 4.74 -2.28
CA TYR A 59 4.53 5.55 -3.44
C TYR A 59 3.23 6.32 -3.19
N ILE A 60 2.22 5.65 -2.65
CA ILE A 60 0.93 6.28 -2.36
C ILE A 60 1.12 7.39 -1.31
N GLU A 61 1.89 7.10 -0.26
CA GLU A 61 2.19 8.11 0.77
C GLU A 61 2.91 9.31 0.18
N PHE A 62 3.85 9.07 -0.72
CA PHE A 62 4.56 10.15 -1.41
C PHE A 62 3.61 11.03 -2.20
N GLN A 63 2.68 10.41 -2.93
CA GLN A 63 1.67 11.15 -3.70
C GLN A 63 0.75 11.98 -2.79
N LEU A 64 0.33 11.40 -1.68
CA LEU A 64 -0.50 12.12 -0.70
C LEU A 64 0.25 13.30 -0.09
N ASP A 65 1.51 13.12 0.24
CA ASP A 65 2.34 14.20 0.79
C ASP A 65 2.46 15.37 -0.20
N ARG A 66 2.55 15.06 -1.49
CA ARG A 66 2.61 16.09 -2.53
C ARG A 66 1.30 16.85 -2.66
N MET A 67 0.19 16.21 -2.32
CA MET A 67 -1.15 16.83 -2.36
C MET A 67 -1.47 17.56 -1.06
N ALA A 68 -0.71 17.32 -0.01
CA ALA A 68 -0.94 17.98 1.28
C ALA A 68 -0.66 19.47 1.17
N VAL A 69 -1.50 20.24 1.84
CA VAL A 69 -1.42 21.69 1.84
C VAL A 69 -0.87 22.20 3.17
#